data_9844856cfcbf8eff95134d463e054ff3
#
_entry.id   9844856cfcbf8eff95134d463e054ff3
#
_cell.length_a   1.000
_cell.length_b   1.000
_cell.length_c   1.000
_cell.angle_alpha   90.00
_cell.angle_beta   90.00
_cell.angle_gamma   90.00
#
_symmetry.space_group_name_H-M   'P 1'
#
loop_
_entity.id
_entity.type
_entity.pdbx_description
1 polymer ?
#
loop_
_entity_poly.entity_id
_entity_poly.type
_entity_poly.pdbx_seq_one_letter_code
_entity_poly.pdbx_strand_id
1 'polypeptide(L)'
;MRVFNLLLLIFMFIPFPLPAQVGERYIEVTGTSEIEVVPDRIHYVIEIREYFEEEFDGVSKPEEYRTKVPLTRIEEELKQVLKIVGVPREAIRTKDVGDNWRKPGQDFLVFKSFDVTLRDFTLIDEILKRVDTKGIHTMYIDK
;
A
#
# COMPACT_ATOMS: atom_id res chain seq x y z
N MET A 1 -31.29 75.63 -33.00
CA MET A 1 -29.91 75.06 -33.03
C MET A 1 -29.06 75.38 -31.82
N ARG A 2 -29.15 76.57 -31.22
CA ARG A 2 -28.34 76.94 -30.05
C ARG A 2 -28.65 76.18 -28.74
N VAL A 3 -29.96 75.87 -28.52
CA VAL A 3 -30.39 75.12 -27.32
C VAL A 3 -30.02 73.67 -27.34
N PHE A 4 -29.97 73.03 -28.53
CA PHE A 4 -29.64 71.65 -28.75
C PHE A 4 -28.14 71.40 -28.41
N ASN A 5 -27.25 72.32 -28.79
CA ASN A 5 -25.82 72.21 -28.46
C ASN A 5 -25.57 72.42 -26.96
N LEU A 6 -26.38 73.23 -26.27
CA LEU A 6 -26.25 73.42 -24.85
C LEU A 6 -26.65 72.14 -24.07
N LEU A 7 -27.68 71.45 -24.52
CA LEU A 7 -28.15 70.19 -23.94
C LEU A 7 -27.17 69.10 -24.13
N LEU A 8 -26.50 69.03 -25.27
CA LEU A 8 -25.47 68.06 -25.57
C LEU A 8 -24.24 68.27 -24.69
N LEU A 9 -23.89 69.52 -24.37
CA LEU A 9 -22.75 69.90 -23.55
C LEU A 9 -22.98 69.55 -22.06
N ILE A 10 -24.23 69.63 -21.59
CA ILE A 10 -24.62 69.26 -20.22
C ILE A 10 -24.55 67.73 -20.04
N PHE A 11 -24.87 66.95 -21.09
CA PHE A 11 -24.83 65.47 -21.02
C PHE A 11 -23.41 64.94 -20.93
N MET A 12 -22.38 65.69 -21.33
CA MET A 12 -20.98 65.33 -21.31
C MET A 12 -20.33 65.45 -19.91
N PHE A 13 -21.03 66.13 -18.97
CA PHE A 13 -20.55 66.35 -17.59
C PHE A 13 -21.27 65.46 -16.55
N ILE A 14 -22.04 64.49 -16.97
CA ILE A 14 -22.61 63.53 -16.01
C ILE A 14 -21.51 62.58 -15.58
N PRO A 15 -21.03 62.64 -14.31
CA PRO A 15 -20.04 61.68 -13.82
C PRO A 15 -20.71 60.30 -13.78
N PHE A 16 -20.30 59.42 -14.69
CA PHE A 16 -20.63 58.00 -14.57
C PHE A 16 -19.94 57.48 -13.30
N PRO A 17 -20.69 56.95 -12.31
CA PRO A 17 -20.10 56.29 -11.21
C PRO A 17 -19.46 54.97 -11.74
N LEU A 18 -18.15 54.98 -11.95
CA LEU A 18 -17.40 53.76 -12.17
C LEU A 18 -17.49 52.93 -10.88
N PRO A 19 -18.05 51.74 -10.92
CA PRO A 19 -17.99 50.84 -9.78
C PRO A 19 -16.52 50.57 -9.52
N ALA A 20 -16.00 51.16 -8.43
CA ALA A 20 -14.70 50.78 -7.91
C ALA A 20 -14.79 49.30 -7.53
N GLN A 21 -14.19 48.44 -8.33
CA GLN A 21 -13.98 47.05 -7.90
C GLN A 21 -13.05 47.09 -6.67
N VAL A 22 -13.67 47.06 -5.52
CA VAL A 22 -12.98 46.77 -4.28
C VAL A 22 -12.66 45.28 -4.34
N GLY A 23 -11.62 44.94 -5.06
CA GLY A 23 -11.06 43.60 -4.99
C GLY A 23 -10.65 43.34 -3.55
N GLU A 24 -11.37 42.48 -2.86
CA GLU A 24 -10.98 42.01 -1.54
C GLU A 24 -9.56 41.44 -1.68
N ARG A 25 -8.59 42.16 -1.07
CA ARG A 25 -7.23 41.66 -0.98
C ARG A 25 -7.19 40.65 0.13
N TYR A 26 -7.28 39.37 -0.21
CA TYR A 26 -7.06 38.28 0.73
C TYR A 26 -5.66 37.69 0.53
N ILE A 27 -5.07 37.29 1.62
CA ILE A 27 -3.82 36.54 1.63
C ILE A 27 -4.23 35.10 1.95
N GLU A 28 -4.07 34.21 0.98
CA GLU A 28 -4.23 32.78 1.19
C GLU A 28 -2.92 32.23 1.76
N VAL A 29 -2.96 31.71 2.98
CA VAL A 29 -1.82 31.08 3.63
C VAL A 29 -2.12 29.58 3.75
N THR A 30 -1.39 28.78 2.99
CA THR A 30 -1.44 27.32 3.12
C THR A 30 -0.38 26.88 4.13
N GLY A 31 -0.85 26.32 5.25
CA GLY A 31 0.04 25.70 6.24
C GLY A 31 -0.01 24.20 6.11
N THR A 32 1.15 23.54 6.06
CA THR A 32 1.29 22.09 6.19
C THR A 32 1.69 21.77 7.62
N SER A 33 0.97 20.88 8.29
CA SER A 33 1.37 20.34 9.58
C SER A 33 1.63 18.85 9.44
N GLU A 34 2.75 18.37 9.94
CA GLU A 34 3.09 16.96 10.04
C GLU A 34 2.86 16.52 11.48
N ILE A 35 2.06 15.45 11.64
CA ILE A 35 1.81 14.86 12.96
C ILE A 35 2.46 13.50 12.94
N GLU A 36 3.44 13.28 13.80
CA GLU A 36 4.03 11.99 14.03
C GLU A 36 3.09 11.16 14.92
N VAL A 37 2.53 10.10 14.35
CA VAL A 37 1.63 9.20 15.06
C VAL A 37 2.27 7.82 15.14
N VAL A 38 2.45 7.31 16.37
CA VAL A 38 2.84 5.93 16.58
C VAL A 38 1.60 5.05 16.36
N PRO A 39 1.61 4.14 15.37
CA PRO A 39 0.46 3.30 15.11
C PRO A 39 0.25 2.32 16.27
N ASP A 40 -0.99 2.15 16.70
CA ASP A 40 -1.41 1.17 17.72
C ASP A 40 -1.53 -0.25 17.14
N ARG A 41 -1.58 -0.37 15.82
CA ARG A 41 -1.67 -1.62 15.07
C ARG A 41 -0.85 -1.54 13.80
N ILE A 42 -0.20 -2.64 13.50
CA ILE A 42 0.61 -2.81 12.28
C ILE A 42 0.01 -3.99 11.53
N HIS A 43 -0.34 -3.78 10.28
CA HIS A 43 -0.76 -4.84 9.37
C HIS A 43 0.47 -5.34 8.61
N TYR A 44 0.95 -6.51 9.00
CA TYR A 44 2.11 -7.14 8.38
C TYR A 44 1.66 -8.26 7.47
N VAL A 45 1.89 -8.10 6.18
CA VAL A 45 1.49 -9.09 5.17
C VAL A 45 2.62 -10.05 4.92
N ILE A 46 2.32 -11.34 5.02
CA ILE A 46 3.25 -12.44 4.70
C ILE A 46 2.60 -13.27 3.60
N GLU A 47 3.25 -13.35 2.46
CA GLU A 47 2.83 -14.20 1.35
C GLU A 47 3.72 -15.43 1.26
N ILE A 48 3.09 -16.61 1.29
CA ILE A 48 3.74 -17.89 1.09
C ILE A 48 3.34 -18.47 -0.26
N ARG A 49 4.24 -19.25 -0.85
CA ARG A 49 4.04 -19.88 -2.15
C ARG A 49 4.62 -21.29 -2.14
N GLU A 50 3.92 -22.22 -2.80
CA GLU A 50 4.49 -23.52 -3.12
C GLU A 50 5.81 -23.36 -3.90
N TYR A 51 6.72 -24.27 -3.70
CA TYR A 51 8.02 -24.30 -4.38
C TYR A 51 8.45 -25.74 -4.63
N PHE A 52 9.47 -25.91 -5.44
CA PHE A 52 10.16 -27.19 -5.59
C PHE A 52 11.45 -27.20 -4.79
N GLU A 53 11.75 -28.29 -4.10
CA GLU A 53 12.98 -28.39 -3.29
C GLU A 53 14.24 -28.13 -4.12
N GLU A 54 14.21 -28.54 -5.39
CA GLU A 54 15.30 -28.36 -6.35
C GLU A 54 15.56 -26.87 -6.71
N GLU A 55 14.62 -25.96 -6.43
CA GLU A 55 14.86 -24.51 -6.63
C GLU A 55 16.02 -23.97 -5.80
N PHE A 56 16.37 -24.68 -4.72
CA PHE A 56 17.35 -24.24 -3.73
C PHE A 56 18.62 -25.12 -3.70
N ASP A 57 18.77 -26.12 -4.57
CA ASP A 57 19.95 -26.98 -4.62
C ASP A 57 21.13 -26.38 -5.40
N GLY A 58 20.86 -25.33 -6.20
CA GLY A 58 21.84 -24.61 -7.01
C GLY A 58 22.39 -25.38 -8.21
N VAL A 59 21.86 -26.57 -8.49
CA VAL A 59 22.35 -27.47 -9.54
C VAL A 59 21.27 -27.82 -10.57
N SER A 60 20.06 -28.10 -10.10
CA SER A 60 18.95 -28.55 -10.94
C SER A 60 18.42 -27.44 -11.83
N LYS A 61 18.04 -27.80 -13.05
CA LYS A 61 17.38 -26.88 -13.97
C LYS A 61 15.86 -26.89 -13.77
N PRO A 62 15.13 -25.82 -14.11
CA PRO A 62 13.67 -25.75 -13.93
C PRO A 62 12.89 -26.91 -14.55
N GLU A 63 13.40 -27.50 -15.62
CA GLU A 63 12.78 -28.65 -16.29
C GLU A 63 12.92 -29.96 -15.50
N GLU A 64 13.85 -30.00 -14.53
CA GLU A 64 14.19 -31.16 -13.72
C GLU A 64 13.46 -31.16 -12.37
N TYR A 65 12.74 -30.07 -12.02
CA TYR A 65 12.04 -29.93 -10.76
C TYR A 65 10.89 -30.94 -10.65
N ARG A 66 10.89 -31.73 -9.55
CA ARG A 66 9.90 -32.81 -9.32
C ARG A 66 9.33 -32.78 -7.90
N THR A 67 10.10 -32.31 -6.92
CA THR A 67 9.72 -32.40 -5.51
C THR A 67 8.99 -31.14 -5.06
N LYS A 68 7.68 -31.11 -5.29
CA LYS A 68 6.85 -29.98 -4.91
C LYS A 68 6.55 -29.98 -3.41
N VAL A 69 6.85 -28.86 -2.74
CA VAL A 69 6.48 -28.63 -1.34
C VAL A 69 5.11 -27.96 -1.30
N PRO A 70 4.09 -28.64 -0.70
CA PRO A 70 2.73 -28.16 -0.71
C PRO A 70 2.54 -26.95 0.23
N LEU A 71 1.61 -26.07 -0.14
CA LEU A 71 1.27 -24.87 0.62
C LEU A 71 0.92 -25.16 2.09
N THR A 72 0.23 -26.27 2.36
CA THR A 72 -0.18 -26.67 3.72
C THR A 72 1.02 -26.83 4.67
N ARG A 73 2.10 -27.44 4.19
CA ARG A 73 3.32 -27.61 4.98
C ARG A 73 3.97 -26.27 5.30
N ILE A 74 4.09 -25.39 4.31
CA ILE A 74 4.67 -24.04 4.48
C ILE A 74 3.80 -23.21 5.43
N GLU A 75 2.49 -23.30 5.33
CA GLU A 75 1.54 -22.63 6.22
C GLU A 75 1.67 -23.10 7.68
N GLU A 76 1.82 -24.39 7.90
CA GLU A 76 1.99 -24.97 9.23
C GLU A 76 3.32 -24.50 9.86
N GLU A 77 4.41 -24.53 9.10
CA GLU A 77 5.72 -24.04 9.55
C GLU A 77 5.67 -22.55 9.90
N LEU A 78 5.07 -21.72 9.04
CA LEU A 78 4.89 -20.30 9.30
C LEU A 78 4.06 -20.04 10.57
N LYS A 79 2.92 -20.74 10.74
CA LYS A 79 2.08 -20.59 11.93
C LYS A 79 2.78 -21.01 13.21
N GLN A 80 3.64 -22.00 13.15
CA GLN A 80 4.46 -22.41 14.30
C GLN A 80 5.46 -21.31 14.67
N VAL A 81 6.15 -20.73 13.68
CA VAL A 81 7.08 -19.61 13.92
C VAL A 81 6.34 -18.43 14.53
N LEU A 82 5.21 -18.02 13.96
CA LEU A 82 4.42 -16.91 14.48
C LEU A 82 3.96 -17.16 15.93
N LYS A 83 3.59 -18.38 16.26
CA LYS A 83 3.23 -18.78 17.64
C LYS A 83 4.42 -18.67 18.59
N ILE A 84 5.62 -19.11 18.17
CA ILE A 84 6.84 -19.03 18.98
C ILE A 84 7.24 -17.56 19.24
N VAL A 85 7.03 -16.68 18.27
CA VAL A 85 7.27 -15.24 18.40
C VAL A 85 6.24 -14.56 19.31
N GLY A 86 5.12 -15.23 19.60
CA GLY A 86 4.06 -14.69 20.47
C GLY A 86 2.91 -14.04 19.73
N VAL A 87 2.79 -14.25 18.41
CA VAL A 87 1.64 -13.79 17.63
C VAL A 87 0.43 -14.68 17.91
N PRO A 88 -0.67 -14.14 18.46
CA PRO A 88 -1.85 -14.94 18.73
C PRO A 88 -2.55 -15.35 17.43
N ARG A 89 -3.20 -16.52 17.45
CA ARG A 89 -3.85 -17.08 16.26
C ARG A 89 -4.92 -16.14 15.66
N GLU A 90 -5.60 -15.42 16.52
CA GLU A 90 -6.67 -14.48 16.17
C GLU A 90 -6.16 -13.25 15.41
N ALA A 91 -4.87 -12.96 15.53
CA ALA A 91 -4.20 -11.87 14.81
C ALA A 91 -3.81 -12.26 13.37
N ILE A 92 -3.92 -13.55 13.02
CA ILE A 92 -3.54 -14.07 11.70
C ILE A 92 -4.82 -14.29 10.88
N ARG A 93 -4.96 -13.55 9.80
CA ARG A 93 -6.09 -13.66 8.87
C ARG A 93 -5.61 -13.97 7.48
N THR A 94 -6.30 -14.84 6.76
CA THR A 94 -6.06 -15.02 5.33
C THR A 94 -6.52 -13.75 4.60
N LYS A 95 -5.62 -13.16 3.82
CA LYS A 95 -5.88 -11.98 3.00
C LYS A 95 -6.26 -12.38 1.57
N ASP A 96 -5.48 -13.29 0.99
CA ASP A 96 -5.68 -13.71 -0.39
C ASP A 96 -5.19 -15.15 -0.62
N VAL A 97 -5.76 -15.83 -1.63
CA VAL A 97 -5.35 -17.15 -2.09
C VAL A 97 -5.46 -17.16 -3.60
N GLY A 98 -4.43 -17.60 -4.28
CA GLY A 98 -4.43 -17.66 -5.74
C GLY A 98 -3.43 -18.66 -6.28
N ASP A 99 -3.30 -18.67 -7.59
CA ASP A 99 -2.33 -19.46 -8.32
C ASP A 99 -1.50 -18.56 -9.23
N ASN A 100 -0.23 -18.89 -9.36
CA ASN A 100 0.67 -18.21 -10.27
C ASN A 100 1.04 -19.13 -11.41
N TRP A 101 0.80 -18.67 -12.64
CA TRP A 101 1.28 -19.36 -13.81
C TRP A 101 2.81 -19.34 -13.87
N ARG A 102 3.41 -20.52 -13.93
CA ARG A 102 4.77 -20.67 -14.45
C ARG A 102 4.74 -20.74 -15.99
N LYS A 103 5.91 -20.68 -16.58
CA LYS A 103 6.09 -20.82 -18.04
C LYS A 103 5.36 -22.07 -18.58
N PRO A 104 4.91 -22.09 -19.83
CA PRO A 104 4.23 -23.25 -20.43
C PRO A 104 4.97 -24.55 -20.16
N GLY A 105 4.24 -25.57 -19.65
CA GLY A 105 4.79 -26.90 -19.31
C GLY A 105 5.23 -27.05 -17.85
N GLN A 106 5.09 -26.04 -17.01
CA GLN A 106 5.38 -26.14 -15.58
C GLN A 106 4.08 -26.16 -14.75
N ASP A 107 4.13 -26.87 -13.60
CA ASP A 107 3.00 -26.98 -12.68
C ASP A 107 2.57 -25.61 -12.12
N PHE A 108 1.27 -25.51 -11.85
CA PHE A 108 0.73 -24.39 -11.07
C PHE A 108 1.31 -24.41 -9.66
N LEU A 109 1.72 -23.24 -9.19
CA LEU A 109 2.07 -23.03 -7.80
C LEU A 109 1.01 -22.15 -7.16
N VAL A 110 0.45 -22.65 -6.07
CA VAL A 110 -0.53 -21.92 -5.27
C VAL A 110 0.21 -21.00 -4.31
N PHE A 111 -0.35 -19.80 -4.12
CA PHE A 111 0.11 -18.88 -3.09
C PHE A 111 -1.02 -18.53 -2.12
N LYS A 112 -0.64 -18.08 -0.95
CA LYS A 112 -1.56 -17.60 0.07
C LYS A 112 -0.91 -16.45 0.83
N SER A 113 -1.64 -15.37 1.01
CA SER A 113 -1.19 -14.26 1.83
C SER A 113 -1.97 -14.15 3.14
N PHE A 114 -1.25 -13.78 4.19
CA PHE A 114 -1.80 -13.56 5.51
C PHE A 114 -1.62 -12.10 5.90
N ASP A 115 -2.66 -11.51 6.48
CA ASP A 115 -2.59 -10.27 7.22
C ASP A 115 -2.38 -10.60 8.70
N VAL A 116 -1.23 -10.23 9.23
CA VAL A 116 -0.85 -10.44 10.62
C VAL A 116 -0.91 -9.11 11.35
N THR A 117 -1.87 -8.96 12.26
CA THR A 117 -2.01 -7.75 13.06
C THR A 117 -1.05 -7.77 14.24
N LEU A 118 -0.07 -6.88 14.22
CA LEU A 118 0.94 -6.72 15.26
C LEU A 118 0.71 -5.42 16.05
N ARG A 119 1.20 -5.37 17.29
CA ARG A 119 1.16 -4.17 18.15
C ARG A 119 2.53 -3.56 18.39
N ASP A 120 3.59 -4.25 17.98
CA ASP A 120 4.96 -3.84 18.23
C ASP A 120 5.83 -4.19 17.00
N PHE A 121 6.64 -3.25 16.58
CA PHE A 121 7.62 -3.43 15.50
C PHE A 121 8.69 -4.47 15.84
N THR A 122 9.01 -4.66 17.13
CA THR A 122 10.00 -5.66 17.56
C THR A 122 9.59 -7.08 17.18
N LEU A 123 8.29 -7.35 17.07
CA LEU A 123 7.78 -8.64 16.62
C LEU A 123 8.14 -8.92 15.16
N ILE A 124 8.24 -7.89 14.32
CA ILE A 124 8.66 -8.04 12.92
C ILE A 124 10.09 -8.54 12.85
N ASP A 125 10.98 -7.96 13.65
CA ASP A 125 12.39 -8.39 13.72
C ASP A 125 12.51 -9.83 14.19
N GLU A 126 11.70 -10.24 15.18
CA GLU A 126 11.70 -11.61 15.68
C GLU A 126 11.12 -12.60 14.66
N ILE A 127 10.11 -12.19 13.87
CA ILE A 127 9.60 -12.98 12.75
C ILE A 127 10.69 -13.17 11.70
N LEU A 128 11.35 -12.10 11.27
CA LEU A 128 12.40 -12.13 10.26
C LEU A 128 13.60 -13.00 10.65
N LYS A 129 13.96 -13.04 11.95
CA LYS A 129 15.05 -13.89 12.46
C LYS A 129 14.73 -15.38 12.45
N ARG A 130 13.44 -15.75 12.51
CA ARG A 130 13.00 -17.13 12.71
C ARG A 130 12.34 -17.76 11.50
N VAL A 131 11.87 -16.95 10.57
CA VAL A 131 11.23 -17.44 9.34
C VAL A 131 12.28 -17.95 8.38
N ASP A 132 12.16 -19.22 7.96
CA ASP A 132 12.93 -19.73 6.83
C ASP A 132 12.45 -19.04 5.54
N THR A 133 13.40 -18.64 4.71
CA THR A 133 13.11 -17.97 3.44
C THR A 133 12.47 -18.86 2.39
N LYS A 134 12.57 -20.21 2.56
CA LYS A 134 11.95 -21.17 1.64
C LYS A 134 10.44 -21.09 1.73
N GLY A 135 9.79 -20.91 0.58
CA GLY A 135 8.34 -20.79 0.50
C GLY A 135 7.76 -19.43 0.92
N ILE A 136 8.56 -18.54 1.52
CA ILE A 136 8.14 -17.14 1.70
C ILE A 136 8.41 -16.39 0.40
N HIS A 137 7.35 -15.76 -0.14
CA HIS A 137 7.46 -15.00 -1.38
C HIS A 137 7.69 -13.52 -1.12
N THR A 138 6.87 -12.92 -0.27
CA THR A 138 7.02 -11.51 0.13
C THR A 138 6.60 -11.31 1.58
N MET A 139 7.20 -10.29 2.20
CA MET A 139 6.79 -9.78 3.52
C MET A 139 6.84 -8.25 3.48
N TYR A 140 5.77 -7.58 3.91
CA TYR A 140 5.72 -6.12 3.91
C TYR A 140 4.68 -5.58 4.90
N ILE A 141 4.83 -4.31 5.28
CA ILE A 141 3.83 -3.59 6.08
C ILE A 141 2.80 -2.99 5.12
N ASP A 142 1.53 -3.32 5.35
CA ASP A 142 0.39 -2.72 4.62
C ASP A 142 0.14 -1.30 5.17
N LYS A 143 -0.03 -0.33 4.27
CA LYS A 143 -0.15 1.10 4.62
C LYS A 143 -1.60 1.53 4.57
#